data_c304e73cee3b401ab278539ac5eaa3a9
#
_entry.id   c304e73cee3b401ab278539ac5eaa3a9
#
_cell.length_a   1.000
_cell.length_b   1.000
_cell.length_c   1.000
_cell.angle_alpha   90.00
_cell.angle_beta   90.00
_cell.angle_gamma   90.00
#
_symmetry.space_group_name_H-M   'P 1'
#
loop_
_entity.id
_entity.type
_entity.pdbx_description
1 polymer ?
#
loop_
_entity_poly.entity_id
_entity_poly.type
_entity_poly.pdbx_seq_one_letter_code
_entity_poly.pdbx_strand_id
1 'polypeptide(L)'
;MKISIIGVGRLGGALALALARKGYSIENLVARRRETAERIAENINPKPRVLSAYETAKLGGSEIIFITVQDSEIEAVAANLARSLAHKPFVFHTSGSLSSRILSDLSEAGCCVGSIHPLVSVSDSFLGADGFGDVFFCLEGDSRAVALAEKIVADLQGRAFTVETRFKTLYHA
;
A
#
# COMPACT_ATOMS: atom_id res chain seq x y z
N MET A 1 9.70 -10.66 0.09
CA MET A 1 9.60 -9.40 -0.69
C MET A 1 9.68 -8.24 0.29
N LYS A 2 10.40 -7.19 -0.12
CA LYS A 2 10.66 -5.97 0.68
C LYS A 2 9.58 -4.94 0.42
N ILE A 3 8.90 -4.51 1.46
CA ILE A 3 7.74 -3.62 1.39
C ILE A 3 8.01 -2.31 2.13
N SER A 4 7.59 -1.20 1.54
CA SER A 4 7.47 0.08 2.21
C SER A 4 6.02 0.55 2.21
N ILE A 5 5.59 1.19 3.31
CA ILE A 5 4.23 1.70 3.46
C ILE A 5 4.29 3.22 3.71
N ILE A 6 3.61 3.98 2.86
CA ILE A 6 3.48 5.43 2.96
C ILE A 6 2.07 5.77 3.43
N GLY A 7 1.97 6.38 4.60
CA GLY A 7 0.71 6.69 5.25
C GLY A 7 0.35 5.70 6.36
N VAL A 8 1.15 5.68 7.44
CA VAL A 8 0.92 4.77 8.58
C VAL A 8 -0.21 5.31 9.47
N GLY A 9 -1.42 5.31 8.90
CA GLY A 9 -2.68 5.51 9.58
C GLY A 9 -3.27 4.17 10.04
N ARG A 10 -4.60 4.15 10.28
CA ARG A 10 -5.30 2.92 10.71
C ARG A 10 -5.11 1.77 9.73
N LEU A 11 -5.42 1.98 8.45
CA LEU A 11 -5.29 0.96 7.40
C LEU A 11 -3.82 0.61 7.12
N GLY A 12 -2.96 1.62 6.92
CA GLY A 12 -1.55 1.38 6.60
C GLY A 12 -0.80 0.67 7.73
N GLY A 13 -1.11 1.01 8.99
CA GLY A 13 -0.56 0.30 10.14
C GLY A 13 -1.05 -1.15 10.26
N ALA A 14 -2.36 -1.39 10.04
CA ALA A 14 -2.93 -2.72 10.02
C ALA A 14 -2.32 -3.59 8.90
N LEU A 15 -2.18 -3.02 7.71
CA LEU A 15 -1.57 -3.70 6.57
C LEU A 15 -0.09 -4.04 6.84
N ALA A 16 0.68 -3.12 7.45
CA ALA A 16 2.07 -3.37 7.84
C ALA A 16 2.20 -4.58 8.77
N LEU A 17 1.38 -4.61 9.84
CA LEU A 17 1.38 -5.69 10.81
C LEU A 17 0.94 -7.02 10.18
N ALA A 18 -0.14 -7.00 9.40
CA ALA A 18 -0.65 -8.20 8.75
C ALA A 18 0.36 -8.81 7.78
N LEU A 19 0.98 -7.99 6.92
CA LEU A 19 1.99 -8.44 5.96
C LEU A 19 3.24 -8.97 6.68
N ALA A 20 3.70 -8.30 7.74
CA ALA A 20 4.83 -8.78 8.54
C ALA A 20 4.55 -10.18 9.14
N ARG A 21 3.34 -10.42 9.66
CA ARG A 21 2.92 -11.73 10.19
C ARG A 21 2.87 -12.83 9.11
N LYS A 22 2.71 -12.45 7.83
CA LYS A 22 2.76 -13.36 6.68
C LYS A 22 4.16 -13.54 6.08
N GLY A 23 5.19 -13.00 6.76
CA GLY A 23 6.60 -13.17 6.38
C GLY A 23 7.12 -12.19 5.34
N TYR A 24 6.38 -11.13 5.05
CA TYR A 24 6.90 -10.03 4.24
C TYR A 24 7.86 -9.16 5.05
N SER A 25 8.94 -8.70 4.41
CA SER A 25 9.92 -7.79 5.05
C SER A 25 9.43 -6.35 4.95
N ILE A 26 8.97 -5.79 6.06
CA ILE A 26 8.61 -4.37 6.10
C ILE A 26 9.88 -3.56 6.33
N GLU A 27 10.34 -2.84 5.29
CA GLU A 27 11.61 -2.10 5.32
C GLU A 27 11.42 -0.69 5.87
N ASN A 28 10.35 -0.01 5.44
CA ASN A 28 10.11 1.38 5.79
C ASN A 28 8.64 1.65 6.09
N LEU A 29 8.41 2.45 7.11
CA LEU A 29 7.13 3.06 7.45
C LEU A 29 7.27 4.57 7.33
N VAL A 30 6.55 5.17 6.38
CA VAL A 30 6.58 6.62 6.13
C VAL A 30 5.33 7.25 6.70
N ALA A 31 5.47 8.20 7.63
CA ALA A 31 4.35 8.83 8.29
C ALA A 31 4.58 10.31 8.59
N ARG A 32 3.51 11.09 8.63
CA ARG A 32 3.53 12.47 9.14
C ARG A 32 3.70 12.50 10.66
N ARG A 33 3.01 11.62 11.38
CA ARG A 33 3.11 11.47 12.84
C ARG A 33 4.05 10.29 13.14
N ARG A 34 5.28 10.63 13.51
CA ARG A 34 6.33 9.66 13.78
C ARG A 34 5.96 8.68 14.88
N GLU A 35 5.34 9.15 15.97
CA GLU A 35 4.93 8.33 17.10
C GLU A 35 4.01 7.15 16.71
N THR A 36 3.05 7.40 15.80
CA THR A 36 2.16 6.34 15.31
C THR A 36 2.94 5.26 14.58
N ALA A 37 3.89 5.65 13.71
CA ALA A 37 4.71 4.71 12.96
C ALA A 37 5.69 3.95 13.84
N GLU A 38 6.27 4.60 14.86
CA GLU A 38 7.16 3.94 15.83
C GLU A 38 6.43 2.85 16.63
N ARG A 39 5.20 3.12 17.10
CA ARG A 39 4.37 2.10 17.78
C ARG A 39 4.10 0.89 16.90
N ILE A 40 3.86 1.09 15.61
CA ILE A 40 3.69 -0.02 14.67
C ILE A 40 5.02 -0.75 14.45
N ALA A 41 6.11 0.00 14.25
CA ALA A 41 7.45 -0.56 14.01
C ALA A 41 7.96 -1.43 15.17
N GLU A 42 7.61 -1.10 16.41
CA GLU A 42 7.97 -1.90 17.60
C GLU A 42 7.35 -3.30 17.61
N ASN A 43 6.29 -3.51 16.85
CA ASN A 43 5.57 -4.79 16.75
C ASN A 43 5.95 -5.59 15.48
N ILE A 44 6.98 -5.18 14.76
CA ILE A 44 7.47 -5.84 13.55
C ILE A 44 8.94 -6.23 13.75
N ASN A 45 9.27 -7.47 13.42
CA ASN A 45 10.64 -7.98 13.52
C ASN A 45 11.08 -8.60 12.17
N PRO A 46 12.19 -8.13 11.56
CA PRO A 46 13.05 -7.02 12.01
C PRO A 46 12.32 -5.67 12.03
N LYS A 47 12.70 -4.78 12.96
CA LYS A 47 12.08 -3.48 13.12
C LYS A 47 12.31 -2.63 11.86
N PRO A 48 11.24 -2.14 11.19
CA PRO A 48 11.35 -1.27 10.02
C PRO A 48 11.89 0.11 10.38
N ARG A 49 12.49 0.78 9.41
CA ARG A 49 12.87 2.19 9.56
C ARG A 49 11.61 3.07 9.54
N VAL A 50 11.56 4.02 10.44
CA VAL A 50 10.51 5.05 10.44
C VAL A 50 11.05 6.32 9.77
N LEU A 51 10.41 6.71 8.67
CA LEU A 51 10.79 7.84 7.84
C LEU A 51 9.70 8.93 7.87
N SER A 52 10.10 10.17 7.68
CA SER A 52 9.17 11.28 7.44
C SER A 52 8.70 11.30 5.97
N ALA A 53 7.62 12.04 5.69
CA ALA A 53 7.07 12.20 4.35
C ALA A 53 8.06 12.83 3.34
N TYR A 54 9.09 13.51 3.83
CA TYR A 54 10.12 14.15 2.99
C TYR A 54 11.30 13.22 2.66
N GLU A 55 11.33 12.02 3.20
CA GLU A 55 12.48 11.11 3.07
C GLU A 55 12.23 9.97 2.06
N THR A 56 11.34 10.18 1.09
CA THR A 56 10.96 9.17 0.09
C THR A 56 12.13 8.67 -0.77
N ALA A 57 13.18 9.48 -0.95
CA ALA A 57 14.41 9.05 -1.61
C ALA A 57 15.14 7.90 -0.86
N LYS A 58 14.85 7.70 0.42
CA LYS A 58 15.40 6.61 1.23
C LYS A 58 14.67 5.28 1.07
N LEU A 59 13.63 5.20 0.24
CA LEU A 59 12.87 3.96 -0.05
C LEU A 59 13.59 3.02 -1.02
N GLY A 60 14.86 3.27 -1.31
CA GLY A 60 15.68 2.40 -2.16
C GLY A 60 15.67 0.95 -1.68
N GLY A 61 15.48 0.02 -2.63
CA GLY A 61 15.43 -1.41 -2.36
C GLY A 61 14.05 -2.00 -2.06
N SER A 62 13.00 -1.18 -1.94
CA SER A 62 11.62 -1.69 -1.81
C SER A 62 11.15 -2.33 -3.12
N GLU A 63 10.68 -3.56 -3.07
CA GLU A 63 10.10 -4.24 -4.24
C GLU A 63 8.63 -3.85 -4.41
N ILE A 64 7.97 -3.50 -3.30
CA ILE A 64 6.57 -3.07 -3.25
C ILE A 64 6.46 -1.81 -2.41
N ILE A 65 5.69 -0.84 -2.87
CA ILE A 65 5.32 0.36 -2.12
C ILE A 65 3.79 0.44 -2.04
N PHE A 66 3.26 0.53 -0.82
CA PHE A 66 1.86 0.83 -0.58
C PHE A 66 1.69 2.30 -0.24
N ILE A 67 0.76 2.98 -0.90
CA ILE A 67 0.32 4.35 -0.62
C ILE A 67 -1.04 4.25 0.06
N THR A 68 -1.07 4.46 1.38
CA THR A 68 -2.25 4.33 2.24
C THR A 68 -2.60 5.67 2.92
N VAL A 69 -2.28 6.77 2.23
CA VAL A 69 -2.65 8.14 2.62
C VAL A 69 -4.11 8.43 2.24
N GLN A 70 -4.61 9.61 2.59
CA GLN A 70 -5.93 10.05 2.14
C GLN A 70 -5.98 10.21 0.61
N ASP A 71 -7.13 9.99 0.02
CA ASP A 71 -7.33 10.01 -1.44
C ASP A 71 -6.78 11.29 -2.09
N SER A 72 -7.00 12.45 -1.45
CA SER A 72 -6.51 13.75 -1.92
C SER A 72 -4.98 13.91 -1.89
N GLU A 73 -4.25 13.02 -1.26
CA GLU A 73 -2.79 13.08 -1.13
C GLU A 73 -2.07 12.08 -2.05
N ILE A 74 -2.80 11.10 -2.64
CA ILE A 74 -2.20 10.01 -3.41
C ILE A 74 -1.42 10.52 -4.61
N GLU A 75 -2.01 11.43 -5.38
CA GLU A 75 -1.38 11.99 -6.60
C GLU A 75 -0.06 12.71 -6.27
N ALA A 76 -0.06 13.57 -5.26
CA ALA A 76 1.13 14.30 -4.84
C ALA A 76 2.24 13.36 -4.33
N VAL A 77 1.89 12.31 -3.62
CA VAL A 77 2.83 11.27 -3.18
C VAL A 77 3.40 10.51 -4.38
N ALA A 78 2.55 10.12 -5.35
CA ALA A 78 2.97 9.43 -6.56
C ALA A 78 3.95 10.26 -7.39
N ALA A 79 3.63 11.54 -7.62
CA ALA A 79 4.50 12.47 -8.34
C ALA A 79 5.87 12.67 -7.65
N ASN A 80 5.88 12.73 -6.31
CA ASN A 80 7.14 12.83 -5.57
C ASN A 80 7.97 11.55 -5.67
N LEU A 81 7.35 10.39 -5.55
CA LEU A 81 8.02 9.09 -5.71
C LEU A 81 8.60 8.93 -7.12
N ALA A 82 7.85 9.28 -8.17
CA ALA A 82 8.31 9.16 -9.55
C ALA A 82 9.62 9.93 -9.80
N ARG A 83 9.79 11.09 -9.12
CA ARG A 83 11.02 11.88 -9.20
C ARG A 83 12.17 11.36 -8.35
N SER A 84 11.88 10.61 -7.29
CA SER A 84 12.89 10.24 -6.27
C SER A 84 13.35 8.79 -6.35
N LEU A 85 12.55 7.88 -6.95
CA LEU A 85 12.89 6.46 -7.03
C LEU A 85 13.90 6.17 -8.13
N ALA A 86 15.03 5.55 -7.75
CA ALA A 86 16.06 5.08 -8.69
C ALA A 86 15.75 3.69 -9.27
N HIS A 87 14.74 2.99 -8.78
CA HIS A 87 14.34 1.65 -9.19
C HIS A 87 12.81 1.62 -9.49
N LYS A 88 12.31 0.53 -10.00
CA LYS A 88 10.93 0.39 -10.49
C LYS A 88 10.16 -0.64 -9.67
N PRO A 89 9.67 -0.29 -8.46
CA PRO A 89 8.88 -1.18 -7.64
C PRO A 89 7.46 -1.37 -8.21
N PHE A 90 6.74 -2.34 -7.67
CA PHE A 90 5.30 -2.35 -7.73
C PHE A 90 4.76 -1.27 -6.78
N VAL A 91 3.82 -0.45 -7.25
CA VAL A 91 3.22 0.59 -6.42
C VAL A 91 1.71 0.44 -6.40
N PHE A 92 1.15 0.35 -5.20
CA PHE A 92 -0.28 0.21 -4.98
C PHE A 92 -0.82 1.35 -4.12
N HIS A 93 -2.01 1.84 -4.45
CA HIS A 93 -2.80 2.63 -3.51
C HIS A 93 -3.99 1.81 -2.99
N THR A 94 -4.59 2.27 -1.89
CA THR A 94 -5.68 1.56 -1.22
C THR A 94 -7.03 2.27 -1.31
N SER A 95 -7.15 3.33 -2.12
CA SER A 95 -8.43 4.02 -2.34
C SER A 95 -9.45 3.11 -3.00
N GLY A 96 -10.70 3.17 -2.53
CA GLY A 96 -11.84 2.50 -3.13
C GLY A 96 -12.39 3.24 -4.35
N SER A 97 -12.32 4.58 -4.34
CA SER A 97 -12.93 5.45 -5.34
C SER A 97 -12.00 5.78 -6.52
N LEU A 98 -10.69 5.90 -6.27
CA LEU A 98 -9.72 6.27 -7.28
C LEU A 98 -9.22 5.04 -8.04
N SER A 99 -9.00 5.21 -9.35
CA SER A 99 -8.35 4.19 -10.17
C SER A 99 -6.83 4.30 -10.12
N SER A 100 -6.11 3.25 -10.54
CA SER A 100 -4.65 3.25 -10.66
C SER A 100 -4.10 4.34 -11.58
N ARG A 101 -4.92 4.98 -12.41
CA ARG A 101 -4.53 6.13 -13.24
C ARG A 101 -4.02 7.32 -12.43
N ILE A 102 -4.41 7.43 -11.14
CA ILE A 102 -3.86 8.44 -10.22
C ILE A 102 -2.33 8.28 -10.01
N LEU A 103 -1.79 7.11 -10.36
CA LEU A 103 -0.37 6.78 -10.29
C LEU A 103 0.35 6.92 -11.66
N SER A 104 -0.21 7.68 -12.62
CA SER A 104 0.32 7.81 -13.99
C SER A 104 1.80 8.20 -14.02
N ASP A 105 2.25 9.15 -13.19
CA ASP A 105 3.65 9.57 -13.13
C ASP A 105 4.59 8.40 -12.81
N LEU A 106 4.16 7.49 -11.93
CA LEU A 106 4.92 6.28 -11.58
C LEU A 106 4.91 5.26 -12.72
N SER A 107 3.77 5.10 -13.42
CA SER A 107 3.67 4.25 -14.58
C SER A 107 4.57 4.74 -15.72
N GLU A 108 4.58 6.05 -15.99
CA GLU A 108 5.47 6.69 -16.97
C GLU A 108 6.95 6.55 -16.59
N ALA A 109 7.27 6.57 -15.29
CA ALA A 109 8.60 6.26 -14.78
C ALA A 109 8.96 4.76 -14.90
N GLY A 110 8.03 3.89 -15.32
CA GLY A 110 8.21 2.46 -15.58
C GLY A 110 7.94 1.55 -14.38
N CYS A 111 7.28 2.04 -13.33
CA CYS A 111 6.75 1.20 -12.26
C CYS A 111 5.53 0.41 -12.73
N CYS A 112 5.26 -0.74 -12.12
CA CYS A 112 3.98 -1.43 -12.27
C CYS A 112 3.01 -0.90 -11.21
N VAL A 113 1.87 -0.36 -11.63
CA VAL A 113 0.95 0.32 -10.72
C VAL A 113 -0.40 -0.38 -10.61
N GLY A 114 -1.01 -0.30 -9.43
CA GLY A 114 -2.33 -0.86 -9.20
C GLY A 114 -3.02 -0.30 -7.96
N SER A 115 -4.24 -0.76 -7.75
CA SER A 115 -5.06 -0.49 -6.58
C SER A 115 -5.37 -1.81 -5.87
N ILE A 116 -5.22 -1.82 -4.55
CA ILE A 116 -5.63 -2.93 -3.65
C ILE A 116 -6.53 -2.32 -2.57
N HIS A 117 -7.83 -2.38 -2.75
CA HIS A 117 -8.78 -1.80 -1.82
C HIS A 117 -9.50 -2.87 -0.99
N PRO A 118 -9.20 -3.01 0.31
CA PRO A 118 -9.95 -3.90 1.20
C PRO A 118 -11.33 -3.31 1.54
N LEU A 119 -12.37 -4.12 1.40
CA LEU A 119 -13.74 -3.74 1.79
C LEU A 119 -13.94 -3.96 3.29
N VAL A 120 -13.20 -3.22 4.09
CA VAL A 120 -13.25 -3.33 5.55
C VAL A 120 -13.06 -1.96 6.19
N SER A 121 -13.78 -1.73 7.28
CA SER A 121 -13.56 -0.56 8.12
C SER A 121 -12.52 -0.88 9.19
N VAL A 122 -11.39 -0.17 9.15
CA VAL A 122 -10.31 -0.32 10.13
C VAL A 122 -10.40 0.80 11.15
N SER A 123 -10.85 0.49 12.36
CA SER A 123 -10.95 1.44 13.46
C SER A 123 -9.63 1.64 14.21
N ASP A 124 -8.84 0.57 14.31
CA ASP A 124 -7.53 0.54 14.96
C ASP A 124 -6.57 -0.38 14.18
N SER A 125 -5.28 -0.02 14.14
CA SER A 125 -4.28 -0.76 13.34
C SER A 125 -3.98 -2.15 13.91
N PHE A 126 -3.99 -2.32 15.21
CA PHE A 126 -3.65 -3.61 15.84
C PHE A 126 -4.78 -4.62 15.69
N LEU A 127 -6.02 -4.18 15.94
CA LEU A 127 -7.22 -5.00 15.72
C LEU A 127 -7.44 -5.27 14.23
N GLY A 128 -7.20 -4.26 13.39
CA GLY A 128 -7.36 -4.37 11.93
C GLY A 128 -6.37 -5.34 11.29
N ALA A 129 -5.22 -5.59 11.92
CA ALA A 129 -4.23 -6.53 11.40
C ALA A 129 -4.74 -7.99 11.32
N ASP A 130 -5.65 -8.37 12.18
CA ASP A 130 -6.32 -9.69 12.18
C ASP A 130 -7.61 -9.69 11.32
N GLY A 131 -8.04 -8.52 10.87
CA GLY A 131 -9.33 -8.33 10.21
C GLY A 131 -9.31 -8.48 8.68
N PHE A 132 -8.22 -8.94 8.06
CA PHE A 132 -8.15 -9.11 6.61
C PHE A 132 -8.62 -10.49 6.11
N GLY A 133 -8.70 -11.48 6.99
CA GLY A 133 -9.22 -12.80 6.64
C GLY A 133 -10.67 -12.74 6.17
N ASP A 134 -10.99 -13.46 5.08
CA ASP A 134 -12.30 -13.48 4.42
C ASP A 134 -12.81 -12.12 3.87
N VAL A 135 -12.04 -11.04 4.02
CA VAL A 135 -12.39 -9.71 3.46
C VAL A 135 -12.26 -9.73 1.94
N PHE A 136 -13.20 -9.09 1.28
CA PHE A 136 -13.09 -8.83 -0.15
C PHE A 136 -12.12 -7.70 -0.45
N PHE A 137 -11.28 -7.90 -1.46
CA PHE A 137 -10.36 -6.90 -1.98
C PHE A 137 -10.65 -6.62 -3.44
N CYS A 138 -10.96 -5.38 -3.75
CA CYS A 138 -11.11 -4.91 -5.11
C CYS A 138 -9.74 -4.55 -5.70
N LEU A 139 -9.37 -5.23 -6.79
CA LEU A 139 -8.10 -5.06 -7.48
C LEU A 139 -8.30 -4.43 -8.85
N GLU A 140 -7.36 -3.57 -9.26
CA GLU A 140 -7.36 -2.93 -10.55
C GLU A 140 -5.95 -2.41 -10.86
N GLY A 141 -5.56 -2.29 -12.14
CA GLY A 141 -4.28 -1.76 -12.56
C GLY A 141 -3.59 -2.57 -13.66
N ASP A 142 -2.27 -2.44 -13.76
CA ASP A 142 -1.44 -3.22 -14.67
C ASP A 142 -1.58 -4.71 -14.40
N SER A 143 -1.59 -5.54 -15.43
CA SER A 143 -1.79 -7.00 -15.29
C SER A 143 -0.78 -7.66 -14.35
N ARG A 144 0.49 -7.22 -14.38
CA ARG A 144 1.52 -7.72 -13.46
C ARG A 144 1.29 -7.26 -12.02
N ALA A 145 0.79 -6.05 -11.83
CA ALA A 145 0.43 -5.53 -10.51
C ALA A 145 -0.77 -6.28 -9.94
N VAL A 146 -1.81 -6.52 -10.76
CA VAL A 146 -2.99 -7.29 -10.35
C VAL A 146 -2.60 -8.71 -9.94
N ALA A 147 -1.78 -9.41 -10.73
CA ALA A 147 -1.33 -10.77 -10.40
C ALA A 147 -0.53 -10.83 -9.07
N LEU A 148 0.30 -9.81 -8.79
CA LEU A 148 0.98 -9.71 -7.50
C LEU A 148 -0.01 -9.39 -6.36
N ALA A 149 -0.98 -8.52 -6.62
CA ALA A 149 -2.00 -8.15 -5.64
C ALA A 149 -2.87 -9.36 -5.25
N GLU A 150 -3.27 -10.21 -6.20
CA GLU A 150 -3.99 -11.46 -5.94
C GLU A 150 -3.22 -12.37 -4.98
N LYS A 151 -1.90 -12.51 -5.20
CA LYS A 151 -1.05 -13.28 -4.29
C LYS A 151 -1.02 -12.68 -2.89
N ILE A 152 -0.82 -11.37 -2.78
CA ILE A 152 -0.80 -10.68 -1.47
C ILE A 152 -2.13 -10.87 -0.73
N VAL A 153 -3.25 -10.73 -1.43
CA VAL A 153 -4.59 -10.94 -0.86
C VAL A 153 -4.78 -12.38 -0.41
N ALA A 154 -4.33 -13.36 -1.19
CA ALA A 154 -4.38 -14.77 -0.81
C ALA A 154 -3.53 -15.04 0.44
N ASP A 155 -2.31 -14.48 0.53
CA ASP A 155 -1.46 -14.59 1.71
C ASP A 155 -2.12 -13.96 2.96
N LEU A 156 -2.89 -12.89 2.79
CA LEU A 156 -3.70 -12.27 3.84
C LEU A 156 -4.98 -13.07 4.16
N GLN A 157 -5.26 -14.16 3.45
CA GLN A 157 -6.47 -14.99 3.55
C GLN A 157 -7.75 -14.22 3.15
N GLY A 158 -7.59 -13.16 2.34
CA GLY A 158 -8.70 -12.39 1.77
C GLY A 158 -9.23 -12.99 0.48
N ARG A 159 -10.26 -12.36 -0.07
CA ARG A 159 -10.93 -12.75 -1.32
C ARG A 159 -10.74 -11.64 -2.36
N ALA A 160 -9.93 -11.91 -3.38
CA ALA A 160 -9.69 -10.95 -4.45
C ALA A 160 -10.80 -11.00 -5.50
N PHE A 161 -11.17 -9.85 -6.03
CA PHE A 161 -11.91 -9.71 -7.28
C PHE A 161 -11.39 -8.50 -8.04
N THR A 162 -11.51 -8.54 -9.37
CA THR A 162 -11.00 -7.48 -10.24
C THR A 162 -12.15 -6.66 -10.83
N VAL A 163 -11.87 -5.38 -11.05
CA VAL A 163 -12.74 -4.48 -11.82
C VAL A 163 -11.94 -3.84 -12.94
N GLU A 164 -12.60 -3.54 -14.06
CA GLU A 164 -11.95 -2.72 -15.08
C GLU A 164 -11.77 -1.29 -14.55
N THR A 165 -10.63 -0.67 -14.87
CA THR A 165 -10.26 0.69 -14.44
C THR A 165 -11.38 1.72 -14.62
N ARG A 166 -12.14 1.64 -15.73
CA ARG A 166 -13.27 2.54 -16.04
C ARG A 166 -14.45 2.41 -15.08
N PHE A 167 -14.60 1.28 -14.40
CA PHE A 167 -15.71 1.02 -13.48
C PHE A 167 -15.35 1.22 -12.01
N LYS A 168 -14.09 1.58 -11.70
CA LYS A 168 -13.64 1.74 -10.32
C LYS A 168 -14.48 2.75 -9.52
N THR A 169 -14.80 3.90 -10.11
CA THR A 169 -15.62 4.93 -9.46
C THR A 169 -17.05 4.48 -9.23
N LEU A 170 -17.65 3.75 -10.20
CA LEU A 170 -19.00 3.19 -10.07
C LEU A 170 -19.09 2.10 -9.00
N TYR A 171 -18.04 1.33 -8.85
CA TYR A 171 -17.96 0.27 -7.84
C TYR A 171 -18.04 0.83 -6.41
N HIS A 172 -17.54 2.03 -6.16
CA HIS A 172 -17.50 2.64 -4.83
C HIS A 172 -18.73 3.52 -4.53
N ALA A 173 -19.58 3.80 -5.51
CA ALA A 173 -20.81 4.58 -5.34
C ALA A 173 -21.92 3.75 -4.73
#